data_1e9d3c35a66fe5b59698aad1b5be20b0
#
_entry.id   1e9d3c35a66fe5b59698aad1b5be20b0
#
_cell.length_a   1.000
_cell.length_b   1.000
_cell.length_c   1.000
_cell.angle_alpha   90.00
_cell.angle_beta   90.00
_cell.angle_gamma   90.00
#
_symmetry.space_group_name_H-M   'P 1'
#
loop_
_entity.id
_entity.type
_entity.pdbx_description
1 polymer ?
#
loop_
_entity_poly.entity_id
_entity_poly.type
_entity_poly.pdbx_seq_one_letter_code
_entity_poly.pdbx_strand_id
1 'polypeptide(L)'
;MKKSALRAIAAAFALTLTLSAASCKNTDEYAPPAGYTLASNENADYCLYVPDKWTVDMSTAAAGAYYSATDPSSVSVMGWDLQNYDSSLDEWWETNKTDLALVFTDFNEVSEENTTLDELYAKRYTYTAKLGENSYKFLQEAAIKDGYVYVFTYTSLEDTFDSHLADVEEILGYMVIK
;
A
#
# COMPACT_ATOMS: atom_id res chain seq x y z
N MET A 1 -46.94 -69.80 36.68
CA MET A 1 -46.98 -68.79 37.77
C MET A 1 -45.61 -68.12 37.86
N LYS A 2 -45.61 -66.89 37.88
CA LYS A 2 -44.67 -65.83 38.24
C LYS A 2 -44.48 -64.85 37.08
N LYS A 3 -45.12 -63.73 37.24
CA LYS A 3 -45.03 -62.52 36.44
C LYS A 3 -43.70 -61.80 36.76
N SER A 4 -42.91 -61.54 35.83
CA SER A 4 -41.77 -60.60 35.96
C SER A 4 -42.01 -59.38 35.10
N ALA A 5 -42.14 -58.28 35.77
CA ALA A 5 -42.40 -56.98 35.20
C ALA A 5 -41.12 -56.46 34.48
N LEU A 6 -41.23 -56.16 33.21
CA LEU A 6 -40.17 -55.47 32.43
C LEU A 6 -40.31 -53.97 32.69
N ARG A 7 -39.38 -53.39 33.41
CA ARG A 7 -39.27 -51.94 33.54
C ARG A 7 -38.59 -51.38 32.33
N ALA A 8 -39.34 -50.66 31.49
CA ALA A 8 -38.80 -49.86 30.42
C ALA A 8 -38.19 -48.60 31.01
N ILE A 9 -36.88 -48.43 30.84
CA ILE A 9 -36.18 -47.19 31.13
C ILE A 9 -36.15 -46.42 29.80
N ALA A 10 -37.00 -45.39 29.72
CA ALA A 10 -36.94 -44.42 28.65
C ALA A 10 -35.77 -43.46 28.91
N ALA A 11 -34.65 -43.66 28.22
CA ALA A 11 -33.55 -42.68 28.20
C ALA A 11 -33.92 -41.61 27.19
N ALA A 12 -34.34 -40.45 27.68
CA ALA A 12 -34.51 -39.26 26.87
C ALA A 12 -33.13 -38.71 26.51
N PHE A 13 -32.69 -38.91 25.25
CA PHE A 13 -31.52 -38.27 24.71
C PHE A 13 -31.91 -36.86 24.32
N ALA A 14 -31.65 -35.89 25.20
CA ALA A 14 -31.75 -34.49 24.87
C ALA A 14 -30.57 -34.13 23.96
N LEU A 15 -30.82 -34.11 22.64
CA LEU A 15 -29.87 -33.60 21.64
C LEU A 15 -29.85 -32.08 21.76
N THR A 16 -28.93 -31.53 22.58
CA THR A 16 -28.62 -30.12 22.57
C THR A 16 -27.89 -29.79 21.28
N LEU A 17 -28.62 -29.30 20.27
CA LEU A 17 -28.01 -28.59 19.15
C LEU A 17 -27.39 -27.31 19.72
N THR A 18 -26.09 -27.35 20.00
CA THR A 18 -25.29 -26.12 20.06
C THR A 18 -25.16 -25.57 18.65
N LEU A 19 -26.03 -24.60 18.31
CA LEU A 19 -25.72 -23.69 17.19
C LEU A 19 -24.45 -22.95 17.60
N SER A 20 -23.30 -23.48 17.17
CA SER A 20 -22.11 -22.69 17.02
C SER A 20 -22.42 -21.67 15.91
N ALA A 21 -22.86 -20.49 16.31
CA ALA A 21 -22.75 -19.31 15.45
C ALA A 21 -21.26 -19.19 15.10
N ALA A 22 -20.87 -19.79 13.99
CA ALA A 22 -19.66 -19.38 13.30
C ALA A 22 -19.91 -17.92 12.93
N SER A 23 -19.48 -17.01 13.81
CA SER A 23 -19.24 -15.63 13.45
C SER A 23 -18.21 -15.72 12.31
N CYS A 24 -18.68 -15.64 11.06
CA CYS A 24 -17.85 -15.21 9.98
C CYS A 24 -17.36 -13.82 10.38
N LYS A 25 -16.20 -13.74 11.04
CA LYS A 25 -15.39 -12.56 10.96
C LYS A 25 -15.05 -12.49 9.48
N ASN A 26 -15.75 -11.65 8.74
CA ASN A 26 -15.17 -10.99 7.59
C ASN A 26 -13.98 -10.22 8.19
N THR A 27 -12.82 -10.86 8.28
CA THR A 27 -11.56 -10.16 8.36
C THR A 27 -11.48 -9.48 7.00
N ASP A 28 -11.67 -8.17 7.01
CA ASP A 28 -11.50 -7.34 5.84
C ASP A 28 -10.05 -7.59 5.40
N GLU A 29 -9.87 -8.26 4.25
CA GLU A 29 -8.56 -8.72 3.77
C GLU A 29 -7.58 -7.54 3.63
N TYR A 30 -8.13 -6.34 3.48
CA TYR A 30 -7.40 -5.09 3.30
C TYR A 30 -7.61 -4.12 4.48
N ALA A 31 -7.89 -4.63 5.68
CA ALA A 31 -7.99 -3.78 6.87
C ALA A 31 -6.62 -3.16 7.21
N PRO A 32 -6.59 -1.85 7.55
CA PRO A 32 -5.35 -1.20 7.96
C PRO A 32 -4.68 -1.93 9.14
N PRO A 33 -3.35 -2.04 9.14
CA PRO A 33 -2.61 -2.49 10.31
C PRO A 33 -2.87 -1.59 11.53
N ALA A 34 -2.65 -2.10 12.74
CA ALA A 34 -2.84 -1.31 13.96
C ALA A 34 -1.91 -0.09 13.98
N GLY A 35 -2.45 1.11 14.18
CA GLY A 35 -1.71 2.38 14.15
C GLY A 35 -1.52 2.98 12.75
N TYR A 36 -2.27 2.43 11.76
CA TYR A 36 -2.23 2.90 10.37
C TYR A 36 -3.64 3.22 9.86
N THR A 37 -3.70 4.18 8.97
CA THR A 37 -4.92 4.60 8.28
C THR A 37 -4.79 4.33 6.77
N LEU A 38 -5.87 3.87 6.13
CA LEU A 38 -5.94 3.71 4.67
C LEU A 38 -5.93 5.09 4.00
N ALA A 39 -4.95 5.34 3.15
CA ALA A 39 -4.76 6.58 2.39
C ALA A 39 -5.03 6.41 0.89
N SER A 40 -5.67 5.32 0.48
CA SER A 40 -6.14 5.07 -0.88
C SER A 40 -7.66 4.93 -0.92
N ASN A 41 -8.24 5.10 -2.11
CA ASN A 41 -9.66 4.80 -2.32
C ASN A 41 -9.90 3.28 -2.16
N GLU A 42 -10.99 2.90 -1.51
CA GLU A 42 -11.37 1.49 -1.30
C GLU A 42 -11.48 0.70 -2.61
N ASN A 43 -11.84 1.38 -3.72
CA ASN A 43 -11.96 0.79 -5.05
C ASN A 43 -10.67 0.86 -5.89
N ALA A 44 -9.57 1.38 -5.34
CA ALA A 44 -8.29 1.36 -6.04
C ALA A 44 -7.74 -0.08 -6.08
N ASP A 45 -6.97 -0.37 -7.12
CA ASP A 45 -6.30 -1.67 -7.29
C ASP A 45 -5.05 -1.80 -6.38
N TYR A 46 -4.94 -0.95 -5.39
CA TYR A 46 -3.89 -0.95 -4.37
C TYR A 46 -4.40 -0.39 -3.04
N CYS A 47 -3.69 -0.72 -1.96
CA CYS A 47 -3.88 -0.11 -0.64
C CYS A 47 -2.60 0.60 -0.22
N LEU A 48 -2.72 1.88 0.12
CA LEU A 48 -1.68 2.66 0.77
C LEU A 48 -2.07 2.86 2.24
N TYR A 49 -1.29 2.31 3.16
CA TYR A 49 -1.47 2.49 4.59
C TYR A 49 -0.39 3.43 5.11
N VAL A 50 -0.79 4.45 5.85
CA VAL A 50 0.13 5.42 6.45
C VAL A 50 -0.02 5.44 7.96
N PRO A 51 1.05 5.68 8.75
CA PRO A 51 0.94 5.84 10.20
C PRO A 51 -0.09 6.91 10.57
N ASP A 52 -0.85 6.72 11.65
CA ASP A 52 -1.90 7.66 12.11
C ASP A 52 -1.40 9.09 12.37
N LYS A 53 -0.08 9.28 12.50
CA LYS A 53 0.54 10.60 12.61
C LYS A 53 0.66 11.37 11.28
N TRP A 54 0.43 10.69 10.14
CA TRP A 54 0.37 11.32 8.82
C TRP A 54 -1.05 11.77 8.51
N THR A 55 -1.19 12.84 7.76
CA THR A 55 -2.50 13.35 7.34
C THR A 55 -2.84 12.84 5.95
N VAL A 56 -3.91 12.06 5.86
CA VAL A 56 -4.42 11.56 4.57
C VAL A 56 -4.94 12.72 3.73
N ASP A 57 -4.55 12.76 2.47
CA ASP A 57 -5.02 13.73 1.48
C ASP A 57 -5.56 13.00 0.23
N MET A 58 -6.88 13.02 0.09
CA MET A 58 -7.61 12.45 -1.04
C MET A 58 -8.09 13.52 -2.01
N SER A 59 -7.55 14.72 -1.94
CA SER A 59 -7.96 15.86 -2.79
C SER A 59 -7.45 15.76 -4.23
N THR A 60 -6.49 14.89 -4.50
CA THR A 60 -5.91 14.62 -5.82
C THR A 60 -6.35 13.26 -6.36
N ALA A 61 -6.06 12.97 -7.63
CA ALA A 61 -6.31 11.66 -8.22
C ALA A 61 -5.35 10.56 -7.67
N ALA A 62 -4.20 10.97 -7.12
CA ALA A 62 -3.29 10.06 -6.43
C ALA A 62 -3.80 9.80 -5.01
N ALA A 63 -3.71 8.56 -4.57
CA ALA A 63 -3.80 8.26 -3.15
C ALA A 63 -2.58 8.85 -2.45
N GLY A 64 -2.77 9.52 -1.30
CA GLY A 64 -1.65 10.16 -0.66
C GLY A 64 -1.86 10.61 0.77
N ALA A 65 -0.77 10.96 1.38
CA ALA A 65 -0.72 11.57 2.70
C ALA A 65 0.52 12.48 2.82
N TYR A 66 0.44 13.46 3.68
CA TYR A 66 1.57 14.32 4.04
C TYR A 66 1.85 14.24 5.55
N TYR A 67 3.10 14.52 5.93
CA TYR A 67 3.51 14.38 7.32
C TYR A 67 2.83 15.42 8.22
N SER A 68 2.93 16.71 7.90
CA SER A 68 2.27 17.78 8.67
C SER A 68 2.13 19.08 7.85
N ALA A 69 1.36 20.02 8.35
CA ALA A 69 1.20 21.34 7.71
C ALA A 69 2.51 22.17 7.70
N THR A 70 3.45 21.87 8.58
CA THR A 70 4.75 22.59 8.69
C THR A 70 5.90 21.80 8.03
N ASP A 71 5.68 20.54 7.73
CA ASP A 71 6.59 19.66 7.00
C ASP A 71 5.77 18.94 5.92
N PRO A 72 5.80 19.44 4.67
CA PRO A 72 4.97 18.91 3.58
C PRO A 72 5.53 17.63 2.94
N SER A 73 6.48 16.96 3.60
CA SER A 73 6.95 15.64 3.19
C SER A 73 5.74 14.74 2.95
N SER A 74 5.66 14.08 1.80
CA SER A 74 4.45 13.38 1.36
C SER A 74 4.75 12.05 0.71
N VAL A 75 3.77 11.16 0.80
CA VAL A 75 3.76 9.90 0.06
C VAL A 75 2.53 9.84 -0.83
N SER A 76 2.66 9.21 -1.99
CA SER A 76 1.55 8.98 -2.90
C SER A 76 1.74 7.68 -3.68
N VAL A 77 0.62 7.13 -4.17
CA VAL A 77 0.62 6.00 -5.10
C VAL A 77 -0.24 6.32 -6.30
N MET A 78 0.27 6.00 -7.48
CA MET A 78 -0.50 6.04 -8.72
C MET A 78 -0.27 4.74 -9.50
N GLY A 79 -1.33 4.34 -10.23
CA GLY A 79 -1.26 3.26 -11.20
C GLY A 79 -1.54 3.79 -12.61
N TRP A 80 -0.77 3.34 -13.60
CA TRP A 80 -0.97 3.68 -15.02
C TRP A 80 -1.00 2.43 -15.87
N ASP A 81 -1.93 2.38 -16.82
CA ASP A 81 -1.95 1.39 -17.88
C ASP A 81 -0.76 1.63 -18.83
N LEU A 82 0.12 0.65 -18.94
CA LEU A 82 1.28 0.72 -19.82
C LEU A 82 0.93 0.60 -21.30
N GLN A 83 -0.31 0.18 -21.63
CA GLN A 83 -0.79 -0.06 -22.99
C GLN A 83 0.06 -1.06 -23.80
N ASN A 84 1.15 -1.51 -23.22
CA ASN A 84 2.05 -2.54 -23.76
C ASN A 84 2.46 -3.47 -22.61
N TYR A 85 1.91 -4.67 -22.59
CA TYR A 85 2.12 -5.67 -21.54
C TYR A 85 3.55 -6.22 -21.49
N ASP A 86 4.34 -5.99 -22.54
CA ASP A 86 5.75 -6.41 -22.63
C ASP A 86 6.73 -5.32 -22.11
N SER A 87 6.22 -4.16 -21.68
CA SER A 87 7.06 -3.07 -21.16
C SER A 87 7.77 -3.49 -19.87
N SER A 88 9.06 -3.17 -19.80
CA SER A 88 9.88 -3.36 -18.61
C SER A 88 9.90 -2.11 -17.71
N LEU A 89 10.31 -2.29 -16.43
CA LEU A 89 10.54 -1.15 -15.53
C LEU A 89 11.61 -0.20 -16.05
N ASP A 90 12.62 -0.72 -16.76
CA ASP A 90 13.68 0.11 -17.35
C ASP A 90 13.14 1.01 -18.45
N GLU A 91 12.33 0.47 -19.37
CA GLU A 91 11.70 1.26 -20.45
C GLU A 91 10.72 2.29 -19.88
N TRP A 92 9.94 1.90 -18.86
CA TRP A 92 9.07 2.84 -18.18
C TRP A 92 9.86 3.97 -17.52
N TRP A 93 10.96 3.64 -16.82
CA TRP A 93 11.78 4.64 -16.13
C TRP A 93 12.43 5.64 -17.11
N GLU A 94 12.97 5.19 -18.24
CA GLU A 94 13.52 6.07 -19.26
C GLU A 94 12.49 7.07 -19.79
N THR A 95 11.24 6.64 -19.96
CA THR A 95 10.14 7.52 -20.35
C THR A 95 9.79 8.49 -19.22
N ASN A 96 9.62 7.97 -18.00
CA ASN A 96 9.28 8.77 -16.83
C ASN A 96 10.33 9.85 -16.53
N LYS A 97 11.62 9.55 -16.64
CA LYS A 97 12.69 10.55 -16.50
C LYS A 97 12.54 11.71 -17.48
N THR A 98 12.17 11.40 -18.71
CA THR A 98 11.96 12.42 -19.74
C THR A 98 10.81 13.34 -19.36
N ASP A 99 9.71 12.78 -18.85
CA ASP A 99 8.55 13.57 -18.42
C ASP A 99 8.86 14.39 -17.16
N LEU A 100 9.58 13.82 -16.20
CA LEU A 100 10.04 14.55 -15.01
C LEU A 100 10.92 15.75 -15.35
N ALA A 101 11.81 15.62 -16.35
CA ALA A 101 12.67 16.71 -16.80
C ALA A 101 11.91 17.86 -17.50
N LEU A 102 10.66 17.65 -17.90
CA LEU A 102 9.80 18.74 -18.41
C LEU A 102 9.18 19.58 -17.28
N VAL A 103 9.03 19.00 -16.10
CA VAL A 103 8.37 19.62 -14.92
C VAL A 103 9.40 20.23 -13.97
N PHE A 104 10.49 19.48 -13.73
CA PHE A 104 11.54 19.84 -12.78
C PHE A 104 12.75 20.41 -13.47
N THR A 105 13.49 21.28 -12.78
CA THR A 105 14.84 21.70 -13.18
C THR A 105 15.89 21.01 -12.31
N ASP A 106 17.13 20.98 -12.76
CA ASP A 106 18.27 20.38 -12.05
C ASP A 106 18.01 18.90 -11.62
N PHE A 107 17.32 18.15 -12.51
CA PHE A 107 17.09 16.72 -12.27
C PHE A 107 18.42 15.96 -12.21
N ASN A 108 18.63 15.20 -11.14
CA ASN A 108 19.82 14.39 -10.95
C ASN A 108 19.45 13.04 -10.31
N GLU A 109 19.68 11.96 -11.03
CA GLU A 109 19.51 10.60 -10.52
C GLU A 109 20.62 10.29 -9.52
N VAL A 110 20.25 9.82 -8.32
CA VAL A 110 21.17 9.52 -7.22
C VAL A 110 21.44 8.01 -7.14
N SER A 111 20.40 7.20 -7.21
CA SER A 111 20.53 5.73 -7.20
C SER A 111 19.36 5.05 -7.91
N GLU A 112 19.66 3.84 -8.43
CA GLU A 112 18.71 2.87 -8.93
C GLU A 112 19.03 1.52 -8.26
N GLU A 113 18.01 0.87 -7.68
CA GLU A 113 18.19 -0.37 -6.95
C GLU A 113 17.07 -1.36 -7.28
N ASN A 114 17.38 -2.64 -7.33
CA ASN A 114 16.37 -3.69 -7.42
C ASN A 114 15.80 -3.95 -6.02
N THR A 115 14.47 -4.04 -5.93
CA THR A 115 13.73 -4.27 -4.68
C THR A 115 12.49 -5.13 -4.93
N THR A 116 11.60 -5.19 -3.96
CA THR A 116 10.27 -5.79 -4.09
C THR A 116 9.23 -4.86 -3.51
N LEU A 117 8.07 -4.74 -4.16
CA LEU A 117 6.90 -4.03 -3.68
C LEU A 117 5.72 -5.01 -3.69
N ASP A 118 5.14 -5.30 -2.52
CA ASP A 118 4.10 -6.33 -2.36
C ASP A 118 4.50 -7.68 -3.03
N GLU A 119 5.70 -8.19 -2.71
CA GLU A 119 6.29 -9.41 -3.26
C GLU A 119 6.59 -9.39 -4.79
N LEU A 120 6.17 -8.35 -5.50
CA LEU A 120 6.48 -8.18 -6.92
C LEU A 120 7.91 -7.67 -7.09
N TYR A 121 8.56 -8.07 -8.19
CA TYR A 121 9.81 -7.43 -8.59
C TYR A 121 9.58 -5.95 -8.82
N ALA A 122 10.39 -5.12 -8.18
CA ALA A 122 10.30 -3.67 -8.24
C ALA A 122 11.68 -3.04 -8.42
N LYS A 123 11.68 -1.78 -8.82
CA LYS A 123 12.87 -0.94 -8.82
C LYS A 123 12.62 0.30 -7.98
N ARG A 124 13.64 0.66 -7.22
CA ARG A 124 13.68 1.89 -6.42
C ARG A 124 14.58 2.90 -7.11
N TYR A 125 14.06 4.09 -7.34
CA TYR A 125 14.77 5.21 -7.93
C TYR A 125 14.83 6.35 -6.92
N THR A 126 16.03 6.84 -6.63
CA THR A 126 16.22 8.03 -5.80
C THR A 126 16.80 9.13 -6.67
N TYR A 127 16.23 10.30 -6.64
CA TYR A 127 16.69 11.44 -7.42
C TYR A 127 16.43 12.76 -6.69
N THR A 128 17.16 13.80 -7.09
CA THR A 128 16.94 15.17 -6.67
C THR A 128 16.48 16.01 -7.85
N ALA A 129 15.66 17.01 -7.58
CA ALA A 129 15.22 17.97 -8.59
C ALA A 129 14.73 19.25 -7.92
N LYS A 130 14.62 20.33 -8.69
CA LYS A 130 14.07 21.61 -8.21
C LYS A 130 12.70 21.88 -8.79
N LEU A 131 11.83 22.41 -7.94
CA LEU A 131 10.57 23.02 -8.32
C LEU A 131 10.55 24.46 -7.79
N GLY A 132 10.68 25.43 -8.69
CA GLY A 132 10.89 26.82 -8.30
C GLY A 132 12.24 27.00 -7.59
N GLU A 133 12.23 27.57 -6.39
CA GLU A 133 13.44 27.81 -5.58
C GLU A 133 13.78 26.63 -4.64
N ASN A 134 12.88 25.65 -4.50
CA ASN A 134 13.06 24.56 -3.57
C ASN A 134 13.74 23.35 -4.22
N SER A 135 14.70 22.77 -3.49
CA SER A 135 15.33 21.49 -3.84
C SER A 135 14.60 20.37 -3.12
N TYR A 136 14.17 19.39 -3.90
CA TYR A 136 13.47 18.19 -3.41
C TYR A 136 14.31 16.94 -3.66
N LYS A 137 14.14 15.97 -2.79
CA LYS A 137 14.60 14.60 -2.98
C LYS A 137 13.41 13.68 -3.02
N PHE A 138 13.46 12.73 -3.92
CA PHE A 138 12.39 11.79 -4.21
C PHE A 138 12.90 10.36 -4.05
N LEU A 139 12.03 9.48 -3.56
CA LEU A 139 12.16 8.05 -3.67
C LEU A 139 10.92 7.53 -4.39
N GLN A 140 11.12 6.86 -5.51
CA GLN A 140 10.06 6.15 -6.22
C GLN A 140 10.33 4.66 -6.19
N GLU A 141 9.31 3.86 -5.84
CA GLU A 141 9.32 2.43 -6.10
C GLU A 141 8.24 2.08 -7.11
N ALA A 142 8.65 1.38 -8.15
CA ALA A 142 7.78 0.97 -9.23
C ALA A 142 7.74 -0.54 -9.38
N ALA A 143 6.53 -1.10 -9.51
CA ALA A 143 6.30 -2.50 -9.83
C ALA A 143 5.29 -2.61 -10.97
N ILE A 144 5.41 -3.65 -11.81
CA ILE A 144 4.46 -3.93 -12.88
C ILE A 144 3.64 -5.16 -12.50
N LYS A 145 2.30 -5.05 -12.63
CA LYS A 145 1.35 -6.15 -12.46
C LYS A 145 0.23 -6.01 -13.50
N ASP A 146 -0.04 -7.06 -14.24
CA ASP A 146 -1.16 -7.15 -15.19
C ASP A 146 -1.21 -6.00 -16.21
N GLY A 147 -0.05 -5.51 -16.68
CA GLY A 147 0.06 -4.42 -17.66
C GLY A 147 -0.09 -3.01 -17.08
N TYR A 148 -0.21 -2.89 -15.75
CA TYR A 148 -0.17 -1.63 -15.04
C TYR A 148 1.16 -1.45 -14.33
N VAL A 149 1.70 -0.23 -14.33
CA VAL A 149 2.79 0.17 -13.44
C VAL A 149 2.20 0.87 -12.23
N TYR A 150 2.54 0.39 -11.05
CA TYR A 150 2.20 1.00 -9.76
C TYR A 150 3.43 1.70 -9.22
N VAL A 151 3.31 2.98 -8.94
CA VAL A 151 4.43 3.80 -8.49
C VAL A 151 4.10 4.43 -7.16
N PHE A 152 4.81 4.01 -6.13
CA PHE A 152 4.89 4.71 -4.87
C PHE A 152 5.89 5.86 -5.02
N THR A 153 5.56 7.03 -4.50
CA THR A 153 6.45 8.20 -4.50
C THR A 153 6.49 8.81 -3.11
N TYR A 154 7.68 8.91 -2.54
CA TYR A 154 7.99 9.76 -1.39
C TYR A 154 8.66 11.03 -1.87
N THR A 155 8.17 12.17 -1.41
CA THR A 155 8.68 13.50 -1.76
C THR A 155 8.97 14.28 -0.48
N SER A 156 10.15 14.86 -0.37
CA SER A 156 10.52 15.75 0.73
C SER A 156 11.48 16.83 0.24
N LEU A 157 11.63 17.91 1.01
CA LEU A 157 12.78 18.78 0.83
C LEU A 157 14.08 17.98 1.06
N GLU A 158 15.12 18.34 0.33
CA GLU A 158 16.37 17.56 0.35
C GLU A 158 16.99 17.47 1.76
N ASP A 159 16.85 18.51 2.56
CA ASP A 159 17.40 18.59 3.92
C ASP A 159 16.58 17.83 4.98
N THR A 160 15.30 17.54 4.70
CA THR A 160 14.41 16.79 5.62
C THR A 160 14.13 15.36 5.15
N PHE A 161 14.60 14.98 3.97
CA PHE A 161 14.30 13.68 3.35
C PHE A 161 14.60 12.49 4.27
N ASP A 162 15.77 12.48 4.89
CA ASP A 162 16.19 11.35 5.72
C ASP A 162 15.40 11.23 7.04
N SER A 163 14.69 12.31 7.44
CA SER A 163 13.95 12.37 8.71
C SER A 163 12.75 11.41 8.75
N HIS A 164 12.21 11.05 7.58
CA HIS A 164 11.01 10.21 7.47
C HIS A 164 11.25 8.86 6.79
N LEU A 165 12.48 8.52 6.43
CA LEU A 165 12.79 7.26 5.73
C LEU A 165 12.32 6.03 6.51
N ALA A 166 12.40 6.04 7.84
CA ALA A 166 11.91 4.92 8.65
C ALA A 166 10.39 4.71 8.48
N ASP A 167 9.61 5.80 8.48
CA ASP A 167 8.17 5.72 8.22
C ASP A 167 7.89 5.25 6.78
N VAL A 168 8.66 5.75 5.81
CA VAL A 168 8.51 5.40 4.39
C VAL A 168 8.77 3.91 4.15
N GLU A 169 9.80 3.34 4.77
CA GLU A 169 10.07 1.90 4.68
C GLU A 169 8.94 1.06 5.32
N GLU A 170 8.37 1.52 6.44
CA GLU A 170 7.21 0.84 7.04
C GLU A 170 5.96 0.95 6.13
N ILE A 171 5.70 2.11 5.54
CA ILE A 171 4.59 2.33 4.59
C ILE A 171 4.74 1.39 3.38
N LEU A 172 5.94 1.30 2.80
CA LEU A 172 6.24 0.38 1.69
C LEU A 172 6.03 -1.09 2.09
N GLY A 173 6.41 -1.44 3.32
CA GLY A 173 6.24 -2.80 3.85
C GLY A 173 4.77 -3.21 4.06
N TYR A 174 3.85 -2.27 4.14
CA TYR A 174 2.40 -2.52 4.27
C TYR A 174 1.61 -2.26 2.98
N MET A 175 2.23 -1.69 1.96
CA MET A 175 1.56 -1.45 0.68
C MET A 175 1.11 -2.75 0.04
N VAL A 176 -0.10 -2.77 -0.54
CA VAL A 176 -0.67 -3.92 -1.24
C VAL A 176 -1.08 -3.52 -2.64
N ILE A 177 -0.79 -4.35 -3.63
CA ILE A 177 -1.27 -4.26 -5.02
C ILE A 177 -2.26 -5.41 -5.24
N LYS A 178 -3.56 -5.08 -5.36
CA LYS A 178 -4.68 -6.05 -5.43
C LYS A 178 -4.70 -6.87 -6.73
#